data_7829796f555117717cfeaa71e7291b4c
#
_entry.id   7829796f555117717cfeaa71e7291b4c
#
_cell.length_a   1.000
_cell.length_b   1.000
_cell.length_c   1.000
_cell.angle_alpha   90.00
_cell.angle_beta   90.00
_cell.angle_gamma   90.00
#
_symmetry.space_group_name_H-M   'P 1'
#
loop_
_entity.id
_entity.type
_entity.pdbx_description
1 polymer ?
#
loop_
_entity_poly.entity_id
_entity_poly.type
_entity_poly.pdbx_seq_one_letter_code
_entity_poly.pdbx_strand_id
1 'polypeptide(L)'
;MIKISISTPAYGEIFYAPYVQSLFRLVRAFEQRRWTSLFASIAYADVVESRNFLLTHWFDKTDASHLLFIDADMGFDAQVVIDMLLLDKPLTGVVYPKRQVDLERLAKLAAAKEPPERALARSHDYIVRRNARSGTVDRKGFIEVDGCGAGILLIKRSCIETMMKKFPDLSDNNAKKTSPLAKNLDRLIRAFDPILLDGARLSEDYSFCHRWRQCGGEVWANVTHEITHVGLHRFKGRYSDARGGPRISVVTTAPGAAATGPKVVTGRIGEAARKRPGGPKIATTVIPAERMVRVSEKAKKE
;
A
#
# COMPACT_ATOMS: atom_id res chain seq x y z
N MET A 1 -24.80 -10.94 -19.17
CA MET A 1 -24.26 -11.46 -17.89
C MET A 1 -22.93 -10.74 -17.61
N ILE A 2 -22.72 -10.21 -16.40
CA ILE A 2 -21.46 -9.53 -16.05
C ILE A 2 -20.37 -10.58 -15.86
N LYS A 3 -19.25 -10.43 -16.54
CA LYS A 3 -18.04 -11.25 -16.39
C LYS A 3 -16.87 -10.36 -16.06
N ILE A 4 -16.18 -10.65 -14.96
CA ILE A 4 -15.12 -9.82 -14.38
C ILE A 4 -13.79 -10.57 -14.43
N SER A 5 -12.74 -9.96 -14.95
CA SER A 5 -11.37 -10.43 -14.76
C SER A 5 -10.76 -9.73 -13.55
N ILE A 6 -10.52 -10.46 -12.48
CA ILE A 6 -9.80 -9.97 -11.30
C ILE A 6 -8.31 -10.17 -11.59
N SER A 7 -7.55 -9.08 -11.55
CA SER A 7 -6.14 -9.07 -11.91
C SER A 7 -5.29 -8.46 -10.78
N THR A 8 -4.29 -9.23 -10.32
CA THR A 8 -3.48 -8.86 -9.15
C THR A 8 -2.00 -8.88 -9.48
N PRO A 9 -1.33 -7.72 -9.54
CA PRO A 9 0.12 -7.66 -9.47
C PRO A 9 0.58 -8.15 -8.08
N ALA A 10 1.39 -9.23 -8.02
CA ALA A 10 1.79 -9.88 -6.78
C ALA A 10 3.31 -10.12 -6.75
N TYR A 11 4.10 -9.07 -6.55
CA TYR A 11 5.55 -9.19 -6.47
C TYR A 11 5.97 -10.22 -5.41
N GLY A 12 6.85 -11.14 -5.80
CA GLY A 12 7.30 -12.22 -4.94
C GLY A 12 6.23 -13.27 -4.61
N GLU A 13 5.11 -13.31 -5.34
CA GLU A 13 3.96 -14.20 -5.09
C GLU A 13 3.34 -14.04 -3.70
N ILE A 14 3.49 -12.84 -3.10
CA ILE A 14 2.99 -12.55 -1.76
C ILE A 14 1.58 -11.99 -1.83
N PHE A 15 0.65 -12.63 -1.11
CA PHE A 15 -0.71 -12.18 -0.90
C PHE A 15 -0.96 -12.00 0.59
N TYR A 16 -1.40 -10.81 0.99
CA TYR A 16 -1.69 -10.53 2.39
C TYR A 16 -3.04 -11.12 2.82
N ALA A 17 -3.14 -11.57 4.07
CA ALA A 17 -4.35 -12.20 4.59
C ALA A 17 -5.64 -11.35 4.41
N PRO A 18 -5.65 -10.01 4.64
CA PRO A 18 -6.82 -9.19 4.35
C PRO A 18 -7.25 -9.23 2.89
N TYR A 19 -6.31 -9.25 1.94
CA TYR A 19 -6.59 -9.41 0.52
C TYR A 19 -7.29 -10.74 0.23
N VAL A 20 -6.71 -11.85 0.70
CA VAL A 20 -7.25 -13.19 0.47
C VAL A 20 -8.67 -13.33 1.02
N GLN A 21 -8.92 -12.84 2.23
CA GLN A 21 -10.25 -12.82 2.84
C GLN A 21 -11.25 -12.00 2.03
N SER A 22 -10.84 -10.83 1.55
CA SER A 22 -11.67 -9.95 0.72
C SER A 22 -11.98 -10.58 -0.62
N LEU A 23 -10.99 -11.22 -1.26
CA LEU A 23 -11.15 -11.91 -2.54
C LEU A 23 -12.18 -13.05 -2.43
N PHE A 24 -12.09 -13.90 -1.41
CA PHE A 24 -13.06 -14.99 -1.21
C PHE A 24 -14.48 -14.46 -0.99
N ARG A 25 -14.65 -13.40 -0.19
CA ARG A 25 -15.96 -12.75 0.02
C ARG A 25 -16.49 -12.17 -1.28
N LEU A 26 -15.62 -11.54 -2.09
CA LEU A 26 -15.99 -10.95 -3.37
C LEU A 26 -16.45 -12.00 -4.39
N VAL A 27 -15.69 -13.10 -4.56
CA VAL A 27 -16.05 -14.18 -5.47
C VAL A 27 -17.40 -14.79 -5.07
N ARG A 28 -17.62 -15.06 -3.78
CA ARG A 28 -18.90 -15.55 -3.26
C ARG A 28 -20.04 -14.55 -3.52
N ALA A 29 -19.80 -13.25 -3.37
CA ALA A 29 -20.80 -12.23 -3.65
C ALA A 29 -21.15 -12.13 -5.14
N PHE A 30 -20.20 -12.41 -6.03
CA PHE A 30 -20.45 -12.53 -7.48
C PHE A 30 -21.29 -13.76 -7.82
N GLU A 31 -20.95 -14.93 -7.26
CA GLU A 31 -21.72 -16.16 -7.44
C GLU A 31 -23.19 -15.99 -7.05
N GLN A 32 -23.46 -15.36 -5.90
CA GLN A 32 -24.82 -15.04 -5.44
C GLN A 32 -25.62 -14.18 -6.44
N ARG A 33 -24.92 -13.38 -7.25
CA ARG A 33 -25.50 -12.50 -8.29
C ARG A 33 -25.50 -13.13 -9.67
N ARG A 34 -25.05 -14.38 -9.79
CA ARG A 34 -24.82 -15.07 -11.06
C ARG A 34 -23.86 -14.31 -12.00
N TRP A 35 -22.93 -13.58 -11.43
CA TRP A 35 -21.81 -13.00 -12.15
C TRP A 35 -20.66 -13.97 -12.15
N THR A 36 -19.89 -13.98 -13.24
CA THR A 36 -18.72 -14.85 -13.35
C THR A 36 -17.44 -14.06 -13.20
N SER A 37 -16.41 -14.68 -12.60
CA SER A 37 -15.11 -14.08 -12.46
C SER A 37 -14.00 -15.00 -12.97
N LEU A 38 -12.98 -14.39 -13.54
CA LEU A 38 -11.68 -14.99 -13.85
C LEU A 38 -10.66 -14.38 -12.91
N PHE A 39 -9.61 -15.12 -12.58
CA PHE A 39 -8.50 -14.63 -11.77
C PHE A 39 -7.20 -14.75 -12.55
N ALA A 40 -6.40 -13.67 -12.54
CA ALA A 40 -5.05 -13.64 -13.08
C ALA A 40 -4.13 -12.91 -12.11
N SER A 41 -2.94 -13.44 -11.90
CA SER A 41 -1.89 -12.77 -11.14
C SER A 41 -0.55 -12.88 -11.86
N ILE A 42 0.35 -11.96 -11.55
CA ILE A 42 1.70 -11.98 -12.08
C ILE A 42 2.70 -11.56 -11.00
N ALA A 43 3.77 -12.32 -10.88
CA ALA A 43 4.87 -12.06 -9.96
C ALA A 43 6.03 -11.39 -10.70
N TYR A 44 5.93 -10.09 -10.90
CA TYR A 44 6.97 -9.31 -11.57
C TYR A 44 7.27 -8.02 -10.80
N ALA A 45 8.55 -7.61 -10.79
CA ALA A 45 9.01 -6.50 -9.94
C ALA A 45 8.52 -5.11 -10.41
N ASP A 46 8.32 -4.95 -11.72
CA ASP A 46 7.84 -3.70 -12.29
C ASP A 46 6.31 -3.69 -12.34
N VAL A 47 5.71 -2.80 -11.55
CA VAL A 47 4.25 -2.66 -11.47
C VAL A 47 3.63 -2.14 -12.77
N VAL A 48 4.34 -1.27 -13.51
CA VAL A 48 3.88 -0.72 -14.80
C VAL A 48 3.75 -1.84 -15.82
N GLU A 49 4.82 -2.64 -15.98
CA GLU A 49 4.82 -3.80 -16.89
C GLU A 49 3.78 -4.84 -16.46
N SER A 50 3.64 -5.09 -15.15
CA SER A 50 2.63 -6.01 -14.61
C SER A 50 1.21 -5.58 -14.96
N ARG A 51 0.88 -4.30 -14.78
CA ARG A 51 -0.45 -3.75 -15.11
C ARG A 51 -0.72 -3.75 -16.60
N ASN A 52 0.26 -3.36 -17.43
CA ASN A 52 0.14 -3.39 -18.89
C ASN A 52 -0.06 -4.83 -19.41
N PHE A 53 0.68 -5.80 -18.85
CA PHE A 53 0.52 -7.21 -19.19
C PHE A 53 -0.87 -7.74 -18.83
N LEU A 54 -1.30 -7.55 -17.58
CA LEU A 54 -2.60 -8.03 -17.10
C LEU A 54 -3.77 -7.36 -17.85
N LEU A 55 -3.66 -6.06 -18.14
CA LEU A 55 -4.62 -5.32 -18.95
C LEU A 55 -4.71 -5.92 -20.38
N THR A 56 -3.55 -6.16 -21.02
CA THR A 56 -3.51 -6.71 -22.38
C THR A 56 -4.04 -8.13 -22.41
N HIS A 57 -3.62 -8.96 -21.45
CA HIS A 57 -4.12 -10.34 -21.32
C HIS A 57 -5.64 -10.36 -21.16
N TRP A 58 -6.21 -9.56 -20.28
CA TRP A 58 -7.65 -9.44 -20.17
C TRP A 58 -8.30 -8.99 -21.47
N PHE A 59 -7.76 -7.95 -22.09
CA PHE A 59 -8.38 -7.32 -23.27
C PHE A 59 -8.33 -8.24 -24.49
N ASP A 60 -7.21 -8.92 -24.75
CA ASP A 60 -7.01 -9.71 -25.97
C ASP A 60 -7.32 -11.21 -25.81
N LYS A 61 -7.25 -11.76 -24.59
CA LYS A 61 -7.33 -13.21 -24.36
C LYS A 61 -8.57 -13.64 -23.58
N THR A 62 -9.42 -12.70 -23.15
CA THR A 62 -10.67 -13.03 -22.43
C THR A 62 -11.86 -12.28 -23.02
N ASP A 63 -13.07 -12.79 -22.74
CA ASP A 63 -14.34 -12.15 -23.06
C ASP A 63 -14.96 -11.39 -21.86
N ALA A 64 -14.22 -11.24 -20.75
CA ALA A 64 -14.69 -10.54 -19.59
C ALA A 64 -14.99 -9.07 -19.91
N SER A 65 -16.17 -8.59 -19.50
CA SER A 65 -16.63 -7.23 -19.76
C SER A 65 -15.90 -6.16 -18.96
N HIS A 66 -15.36 -6.57 -17.81
CA HIS A 66 -14.68 -5.69 -16.88
C HIS A 66 -13.33 -6.29 -16.45
N LEU A 67 -12.33 -5.41 -16.29
CA LEU A 67 -11.09 -5.69 -15.58
C LEU A 67 -11.18 -5.05 -14.21
N LEU A 68 -10.92 -5.81 -13.16
CA LEU A 68 -10.81 -5.34 -11.79
C LEU A 68 -9.38 -5.57 -11.30
N PHE A 69 -8.61 -4.50 -11.22
CA PHE A 69 -7.34 -4.55 -10.49
C PHE A 69 -7.58 -4.54 -8.99
N ILE A 70 -6.89 -5.42 -8.28
CA ILE A 70 -6.79 -5.41 -6.83
C ILE A 70 -5.33 -5.71 -6.46
N ASP A 71 -4.67 -4.78 -5.78
CA ASP A 71 -3.30 -5.04 -5.30
C ASP A 71 -3.32 -6.06 -4.16
N ALA A 72 -2.28 -6.89 -4.09
CA ALA A 72 -2.18 -8.04 -3.17
C ALA A 72 -2.15 -7.66 -1.67
N ASP A 73 -2.08 -6.37 -1.35
CA ASP A 73 -2.06 -5.80 0.00
C ASP A 73 -3.34 -5.03 0.38
N MET A 74 -4.40 -5.13 -0.45
CA MET A 74 -5.68 -4.47 -0.19
C MET A 74 -6.67 -5.36 0.54
N GLY A 75 -7.23 -4.86 1.66
CA GLY A 75 -8.39 -5.45 2.34
C GLY A 75 -9.62 -4.55 2.17
N PHE A 76 -10.77 -5.13 1.86
CA PHE A 76 -11.99 -4.38 1.57
C PHE A 76 -13.25 -5.22 1.78
N ASP A 77 -14.40 -4.57 1.92
CA ASP A 77 -15.69 -5.23 1.84
C ASP A 77 -16.12 -5.44 0.39
N ALA A 78 -16.65 -6.62 0.05
CA ALA A 78 -17.10 -6.95 -1.30
C ALA A 78 -18.13 -5.95 -1.85
N GLN A 79 -18.90 -5.30 -0.98
CA GLN A 79 -19.93 -4.34 -1.37
C GLN A 79 -19.35 -3.16 -2.16
N VAL A 80 -18.11 -2.71 -1.86
CA VAL A 80 -17.50 -1.61 -2.62
C VAL A 80 -17.36 -1.94 -4.11
N VAL A 81 -16.94 -3.16 -4.44
CA VAL A 81 -16.82 -3.60 -5.85
C VAL A 81 -18.19 -3.77 -6.51
N ILE A 82 -19.17 -4.26 -5.74
CA ILE A 82 -20.57 -4.33 -6.21
C ILE A 82 -21.09 -2.93 -6.54
N ASP A 83 -20.85 -1.95 -5.67
CA ASP A 83 -21.27 -0.56 -5.90
C ASP A 83 -20.58 0.05 -7.12
N MET A 84 -19.28 -0.26 -7.33
CA MET A 84 -18.55 0.14 -8.54
C MET A 84 -19.18 -0.43 -9.82
N LEU A 85 -19.54 -1.71 -9.82
CA LEU A 85 -20.21 -2.37 -10.94
C LEU A 85 -21.62 -1.79 -11.20
N LEU A 86 -22.37 -1.49 -10.13
CA LEU A 86 -23.70 -0.90 -10.20
C LEU A 86 -23.70 0.59 -10.55
N LEU A 87 -22.59 1.30 -10.32
CA LEU A 87 -22.41 2.68 -10.78
C LEU A 87 -22.32 2.74 -12.31
N ASP A 88 -21.87 1.67 -12.91
CA ASP A 88 -21.85 1.44 -14.37
C ASP A 88 -21.02 2.46 -15.18
N LYS A 89 -20.03 3.12 -14.57
CA LYS A 89 -19.10 4.04 -15.24
C LYS A 89 -17.93 3.29 -15.88
N PRO A 90 -17.33 3.82 -16.98
CA PRO A 90 -16.22 3.16 -17.66
C PRO A 90 -14.95 3.00 -16.83
N LEU A 91 -14.72 3.91 -15.87
CA LEU A 91 -13.57 3.90 -14.96
C LEU A 91 -14.02 4.29 -13.56
N THR A 92 -13.87 3.36 -12.63
CA THR A 92 -14.16 3.59 -11.21
C THR A 92 -13.04 3.04 -10.34
N GLY A 93 -12.74 3.73 -9.25
CA GLY A 93 -11.76 3.31 -8.27
C GLY A 93 -12.23 3.52 -6.85
N VAL A 94 -11.31 3.36 -5.90
CA VAL A 94 -11.56 3.58 -4.48
C VAL A 94 -10.46 4.47 -3.93
N VAL A 95 -10.80 5.39 -3.03
CA VAL A 95 -9.82 6.19 -2.30
C VAL A 95 -9.38 5.41 -1.07
N TYR A 96 -8.09 5.20 -0.92
CA TYR A 96 -7.52 4.44 0.19
C TYR A 96 -6.29 5.14 0.78
N PRO A 97 -5.96 4.87 2.07
CA PRO A 97 -4.84 5.53 2.75
C PRO A 97 -3.50 5.06 2.18
N LYS A 98 -2.53 5.98 2.15
CA LYS A 98 -1.12 5.59 2.01
C LYS A 98 -0.67 4.82 3.25
N ARG A 99 0.38 4.01 3.11
CA ARG A 99 0.98 3.22 4.22
C ARG A 99 1.85 4.10 5.16
N GLN A 100 1.33 5.27 5.52
CA GLN A 100 2.00 6.26 6.35
C GLN A 100 1.01 6.92 7.30
N VAL A 101 1.46 7.24 8.51
CA VAL A 101 0.74 8.03 9.50
C VAL A 101 1.52 9.30 9.76
N ASP A 102 0.87 10.44 9.62
CA ASP A 102 1.41 11.73 10.06
C ASP A 102 1.25 11.85 11.58
N LEU A 103 2.32 11.55 12.32
CA LEU A 103 2.32 11.53 13.78
C LEU A 103 2.09 12.92 14.40
N GLU A 104 2.54 13.99 13.74
CA GLU A 104 2.30 15.36 14.23
C GLU A 104 0.82 15.72 14.09
N ARG A 105 0.20 15.39 12.95
CA ARG A 105 -1.23 15.58 12.72
C ARG A 105 -2.05 14.75 13.70
N LEU A 106 -1.67 13.48 13.93
CA LEU A 106 -2.31 12.61 14.92
C LEU A 106 -2.24 13.21 16.33
N ALA A 107 -1.07 13.68 16.76
CA ALA A 107 -0.90 14.29 18.07
C ALA A 107 -1.75 15.56 18.23
N LYS A 108 -1.83 16.43 17.21
CA LYS A 108 -2.69 17.62 17.21
C LYS A 108 -4.17 17.27 17.32
N LEU A 109 -4.64 16.24 16.58
CA LEU A 109 -6.02 15.77 16.62
C LEU A 109 -6.38 15.14 17.97
N ALA A 110 -5.46 14.37 18.56
CA ALA A 110 -5.62 13.80 19.90
C ALA A 110 -5.70 14.89 20.99
N ALA A 111 -4.85 15.91 20.89
CA ALA A 111 -4.92 17.07 21.79
C ALA A 111 -6.25 17.86 21.67
N ALA A 112 -6.83 17.88 20.48
CA ALA A 112 -8.16 18.46 20.20
C ALA A 112 -9.33 17.53 20.65
N LYS A 113 -9.04 16.41 21.33
CA LYS A 113 -10.02 15.41 21.81
C LYS A 113 -10.85 14.78 20.68
N GLU A 114 -10.31 14.72 19.46
CA GLU A 114 -10.94 13.96 18.38
C GLU A 114 -11.01 12.47 18.78
N PRO A 115 -12.11 11.74 18.49
CA PRO A 115 -12.18 10.29 18.71
C PRO A 115 -10.99 9.57 18.07
N PRO A 116 -10.35 8.58 18.74
CA PRO A 116 -9.09 7.96 18.28
C PRO A 116 -9.12 7.43 16.84
N GLU A 117 -10.20 6.74 16.48
CA GLU A 117 -10.37 6.18 15.13
C GLU A 117 -10.45 7.28 14.06
N ARG A 118 -11.18 8.36 14.35
CA ARG A 118 -11.30 9.50 13.46
C ARG A 118 -10.00 10.30 13.38
N ALA A 119 -9.30 10.47 14.50
CA ALA A 119 -7.99 11.11 14.53
C ALA A 119 -6.98 10.32 13.68
N LEU A 120 -6.99 8.97 13.79
CA LEU A 120 -6.14 8.10 12.98
C LEU A 120 -6.49 8.23 11.49
N ALA A 121 -7.76 8.10 11.11
CA ALA A 121 -8.18 8.23 9.71
C ALA A 121 -7.79 9.59 9.11
N ARG A 122 -7.89 10.68 9.88
CA ARG A 122 -7.50 12.04 9.46
C ARG A 122 -5.99 12.28 9.46
N SER A 123 -5.20 11.39 10.08
CA SER A 123 -3.74 11.45 10.07
C SER A 123 -3.10 10.74 8.89
N HIS A 124 -3.88 10.03 8.07
CA HIS A 124 -3.39 9.46 6.82
C HIS A 124 -3.46 10.48 5.67
N ASP A 125 -2.53 10.33 4.72
CA ASP A 125 -2.72 10.81 3.37
C ASP A 125 -3.41 9.75 2.54
N TYR A 126 -4.24 10.19 1.59
CA TYR A 126 -5.01 9.29 0.72
C TYR A 126 -4.54 9.39 -0.73
N ILE A 127 -4.66 8.29 -1.48
CA ILE A 127 -4.27 8.23 -2.89
C ILE A 127 -5.44 8.70 -3.74
N VAL A 128 -5.48 10.00 -4.01
CA VAL A 128 -6.49 10.66 -4.83
C VAL A 128 -5.99 12.01 -5.35
N ARG A 129 -6.35 12.36 -6.57
CA ARG A 129 -6.26 13.72 -7.12
C ARG A 129 -7.66 14.28 -7.25
N ARG A 130 -8.00 15.21 -6.37
CA ARG A 130 -9.29 15.88 -6.37
C ARG A 130 -9.36 16.96 -7.44
N ASN A 131 -10.58 17.28 -7.89
CA ASN A 131 -10.90 18.41 -8.76
C ASN A 131 -12.03 19.26 -8.15
N ALA A 132 -12.48 20.29 -8.86
CA ALA A 132 -13.55 21.17 -8.42
C ALA A 132 -14.90 20.42 -8.18
N ARG A 133 -15.13 19.29 -8.86
CA ARG A 133 -16.34 18.46 -8.74
C ARG A 133 -16.27 17.44 -7.60
N SER A 134 -15.10 17.23 -7.01
CA SER A 134 -14.90 16.26 -5.90
C SER A 134 -15.58 16.65 -4.60
N GLY A 135 -16.28 17.77 -4.55
CA GLY A 135 -17.02 18.23 -3.35
C GLY A 135 -18.37 17.56 -3.15
N THR A 136 -18.93 16.93 -4.19
CA THR A 136 -20.25 16.30 -4.13
C THR A 136 -20.12 14.79 -4.14
N VAL A 137 -20.60 14.15 -3.07
CA VAL A 137 -20.67 12.70 -2.95
C VAL A 137 -22.05 12.24 -3.43
N ASP A 138 -22.07 11.25 -4.34
CA ASP A 138 -23.32 10.66 -4.79
C ASP A 138 -23.96 9.78 -3.71
N ARG A 139 -25.18 9.25 -3.99
CA ARG A 139 -25.94 8.41 -3.04
C ARG A 139 -25.25 7.09 -2.70
N LYS A 140 -24.27 6.66 -3.51
CA LYS A 140 -23.50 5.41 -3.32
C LYS A 140 -22.11 5.65 -2.78
N GLY A 141 -21.76 6.89 -2.43
CA GLY A 141 -20.45 7.24 -1.86
C GLY A 141 -19.35 7.49 -2.88
N PHE A 142 -19.70 7.86 -4.11
CA PHE A 142 -18.72 8.19 -5.16
C PHE A 142 -18.56 9.69 -5.35
N ILE A 143 -17.34 10.11 -5.68
CA ILE A 143 -17.00 11.45 -6.12
C ILE A 143 -16.30 11.40 -7.48
N GLU A 144 -16.44 12.43 -8.28
CA GLU A 144 -15.63 12.61 -9.47
C GLU A 144 -14.25 13.16 -9.07
N VAL A 145 -13.17 12.60 -9.66
CA VAL A 145 -11.79 12.94 -9.34
C VAL A 145 -10.94 13.09 -10.61
N ASP A 146 -9.79 13.74 -10.51
CA ASP A 146 -8.81 13.76 -11.60
C ASP A 146 -8.03 12.47 -11.71
N GLY A 147 -7.93 11.71 -10.63
CA GLY A 147 -7.29 10.42 -10.60
C GLY A 147 -7.34 9.76 -9.23
N CYS A 148 -7.27 8.45 -9.22
CA CYS A 148 -7.19 7.60 -8.04
C CYS A 148 -6.12 6.53 -8.25
N GLY A 149 -5.71 5.87 -7.17
CA GLY A 149 -4.79 4.75 -7.22
C GLY A 149 -5.41 3.52 -7.87
N ALA A 150 -4.58 2.64 -8.40
CA ALA A 150 -5.00 1.40 -9.04
C ALA A 150 -5.01 0.19 -8.07
N GLY A 151 -4.89 0.42 -6.77
CA GLY A 151 -4.98 -0.63 -5.76
C GLY A 151 -6.34 -1.34 -5.71
N ILE A 152 -7.44 -0.63 -6.05
CA ILE A 152 -8.74 -1.20 -6.40
C ILE A 152 -9.31 -0.34 -7.52
N LEU A 153 -9.28 -0.86 -8.76
CA LEU A 153 -9.66 -0.11 -9.96
C LEU A 153 -10.45 -1.00 -10.92
N LEU A 154 -11.65 -0.57 -11.27
CA LEU A 154 -12.54 -1.25 -12.22
C LEU A 154 -12.57 -0.52 -13.55
N ILE A 155 -12.31 -1.25 -14.64
CA ILE A 155 -12.17 -0.74 -16.00
C ILE A 155 -13.12 -1.52 -16.93
N LYS A 156 -13.96 -0.82 -17.68
CA LYS A 156 -14.74 -1.42 -18.78
C LYS A 156 -13.93 -1.52 -20.07
N ARG A 157 -14.27 -2.47 -20.95
CA ARG A 157 -13.64 -2.58 -22.27
C ARG A 157 -13.74 -1.30 -23.07
N SER A 158 -14.86 -0.62 -23.02
CA SER A 158 -15.08 0.65 -23.73
C SER A 158 -14.10 1.75 -23.35
N CYS A 159 -13.59 1.73 -22.11
CA CYS A 159 -12.53 2.65 -21.68
C CYS A 159 -11.25 2.44 -22.51
N ILE A 160 -10.81 1.18 -22.63
CA ILE A 160 -9.59 0.85 -23.37
C ILE A 160 -9.76 1.02 -24.89
N GLU A 161 -10.90 0.61 -25.42
CA GLU A 161 -11.23 0.83 -26.85
C GLU A 161 -11.17 2.31 -27.21
N THR A 162 -11.75 3.17 -26.38
CA THR A 162 -11.72 4.62 -26.57
C THR A 162 -10.31 5.19 -26.44
N MET A 163 -9.54 4.72 -25.45
CA MET A 163 -8.14 5.15 -25.31
C MET A 163 -7.29 4.75 -26.50
N MET A 164 -7.37 3.51 -26.98
CA MET A 164 -6.59 3.05 -28.13
C MET A 164 -7.00 3.75 -29.42
N LYS A 165 -8.28 4.09 -29.57
CA LYS A 165 -8.75 4.89 -30.72
C LYS A 165 -8.12 6.30 -30.71
N LYS A 166 -8.00 6.91 -29.55
CA LYS A 166 -7.43 8.26 -29.39
C LYS A 166 -5.90 8.26 -29.43
N PHE A 167 -5.29 7.23 -28.88
CA PHE A 167 -3.85 7.06 -28.76
C PHE A 167 -3.42 5.70 -29.35
N PRO A 168 -3.31 5.58 -30.69
CA PRO A 168 -2.96 4.32 -31.35
C PRO A 168 -1.61 3.75 -30.87
N ASP A 169 -0.67 4.62 -30.51
CA ASP A 169 0.67 4.26 -30.03
C ASP A 169 0.67 3.52 -28.66
N LEU A 170 -0.48 3.50 -27.98
CA LEU A 170 -0.62 2.64 -26.79
C LEU A 170 -0.51 1.15 -27.14
N SER A 171 -0.76 0.75 -28.38
CA SER A 171 -0.61 -0.63 -28.85
C SER A 171 0.83 -0.88 -29.32
N ASP A 172 1.69 -1.37 -28.42
CA ASP A 172 3.06 -1.74 -28.75
C ASP A 172 3.13 -3.14 -29.36
N ASN A 173 3.14 -3.20 -30.70
CA ASN A 173 3.23 -4.45 -31.47
C ASN A 173 4.64 -5.07 -31.46
N ASN A 174 5.65 -4.35 -30.97
CA ASN A 174 7.02 -4.82 -30.83
C ASN A 174 7.34 -5.33 -29.41
N ALA A 175 6.35 -5.36 -28.50
CA ALA A 175 6.53 -5.70 -27.10
C ALA A 175 7.22 -7.06 -26.88
N LYS A 176 7.03 -8.04 -27.76
CA LYS A 176 7.75 -9.33 -27.71
C LYS A 176 9.29 -9.19 -27.65
N LYS A 177 9.82 -8.10 -28.21
CA LYS A 177 11.27 -7.81 -28.24
C LYS A 177 11.73 -7.00 -27.01
N THR A 178 10.83 -6.25 -26.38
CA THR A 178 11.18 -5.24 -25.37
C THR A 178 10.69 -5.59 -23.97
N SER A 179 9.67 -6.44 -23.84
CA SER A 179 9.10 -6.86 -22.56
C SER A 179 9.24 -8.37 -22.34
N PRO A 180 9.87 -8.81 -21.24
CA PRO A 180 9.97 -10.23 -20.93
C PRO A 180 8.61 -10.89 -20.68
N LEU A 181 7.58 -10.11 -20.31
CA LEU A 181 6.22 -10.61 -20.07
C LEU A 181 5.42 -10.82 -21.35
N ALA A 182 5.73 -10.08 -22.41
CA ALA A 182 4.95 -10.07 -23.65
C ALA A 182 5.24 -11.25 -24.62
N LYS A 183 6.05 -12.24 -24.23
CA LYS A 183 6.46 -13.35 -25.12
C LYS A 183 5.28 -14.08 -25.77
N ASN A 184 4.17 -14.23 -25.05
CA ASN A 184 2.97 -14.94 -25.47
C ASN A 184 1.81 -14.01 -25.85
N LEU A 185 2.07 -12.72 -26.00
CA LEU A 185 1.11 -11.71 -26.43
C LEU A 185 1.49 -11.21 -27.83
N ASP A 186 0.50 -10.83 -28.63
CA ASP A 186 0.75 -10.26 -29.94
C ASP A 186 1.17 -8.80 -29.88
N ARG A 187 0.75 -8.10 -28.81
CA ARG A 187 1.08 -6.71 -28.49
C ARG A 187 1.11 -6.51 -26.97
N LEU A 188 1.50 -5.32 -26.52
CA LEU A 188 1.30 -4.84 -25.16
C LEU A 188 0.58 -3.51 -25.18
N ILE A 189 -0.54 -3.38 -24.48
CA ILE A 189 -1.27 -2.11 -24.33
C ILE A 189 -0.63 -1.33 -23.19
N ARG A 190 0.11 -0.26 -23.52
CA ARG A 190 0.93 0.54 -22.60
C ARG A 190 0.14 1.67 -21.93
N ALA A 191 -1.08 1.37 -21.49
CA ALA A 191 -1.97 2.38 -20.91
C ALA A 191 -1.52 2.86 -19.52
N PHE A 192 -0.71 2.09 -18.82
CA PHE A 192 -0.12 2.43 -17.50
C PHE A 192 1.28 3.03 -17.59
N ASP A 193 1.87 3.20 -18.78
CA ASP A 193 3.18 3.83 -18.89
C ASP A 193 3.14 5.26 -18.30
N PRO A 194 4.10 5.61 -17.44
CA PRO A 194 4.18 6.95 -16.87
C PRO A 194 4.34 8.04 -17.95
N ILE A 195 3.64 9.15 -17.77
CA ILE A 195 3.76 10.33 -18.61
C ILE A 195 4.41 11.50 -17.88
N LEU A 196 5.02 12.38 -18.64
CA LEU A 196 5.47 13.68 -18.14
C LEU A 196 4.35 14.71 -18.38
N LEU A 197 3.91 15.39 -17.33
CA LEU A 197 2.96 16.48 -17.40
C LEU A 197 3.59 17.70 -16.74
N ASP A 198 3.77 18.78 -17.50
CA ASP A 198 4.40 20.02 -17.03
C ASP A 198 5.76 19.79 -16.36
N GLY A 199 6.57 18.88 -16.92
CA GLY A 199 7.89 18.51 -16.40
C GLY A 199 7.88 17.56 -15.18
N ALA A 200 6.72 17.21 -14.64
CA ALA A 200 6.56 16.27 -13.55
C ALA A 200 6.14 14.88 -14.08
N ARG A 201 6.80 13.83 -13.56
CA ARG A 201 6.40 12.44 -13.87
C ARG A 201 5.17 12.06 -13.06
N LEU A 202 4.09 11.67 -13.74
CA LEU A 202 2.95 11.02 -13.11
C LEU A 202 3.25 9.54 -12.83
N SER A 203 2.71 9.01 -11.73
CA SER A 203 2.68 7.56 -11.48
C SER A 203 1.84 6.84 -12.54
N GLU A 204 1.95 5.53 -12.61
CA GLU A 204 1.25 4.71 -13.60
C GLU A 204 -0.27 4.84 -13.52
N ASP A 205 -0.82 4.83 -12.31
CA ASP A 205 -2.24 4.98 -12.01
C ASP A 205 -2.78 6.36 -12.42
N TYR A 206 -2.07 7.43 -12.07
CA TYR A 206 -2.44 8.78 -12.48
C TYR A 206 -2.23 9.02 -13.97
N SER A 207 -1.25 8.36 -14.60
CA SER A 207 -1.04 8.39 -16.05
C SER A 207 -2.20 7.74 -16.80
N PHE A 208 -2.69 6.60 -16.30
CA PHE A 208 -3.87 5.94 -16.82
C PHE A 208 -5.12 6.83 -16.72
N CYS A 209 -5.39 7.38 -15.54
CA CYS A 209 -6.51 8.29 -15.31
C CYS A 209 -6.43 9.52 -16.20
N HIS A 210 -5.24 10.10 -16.37
CA HIS A 210 -5.03 11.28 -17.24
C HIS A 210 -5.35 10.96 -18.69
N ARG A 211 -4.86 9.85 -19.25
CA ARG A 211 -5.19 9.43 -20.62
C ARG A 211 -6.69 9.27 -20.82
N TRP A 212 -7.37 8.63 -19.85
CA TRP A 212 -8.83 8.49 -19.91
C TRP A 212 -9.55 9.84 -19.94
N ARG A 213 -9.14 10.77 -19.09
CA ARG A 213 -9.70 12.13 -19.07
C ARG A 213 -9.42 12.90 -20.37
N GLN A 214 -8.27 12.72 -20.97
CA GLN A 214 -7.99 13.28 -22.30
C GLN A 214 -8.92 12.72 -23.38
N CYS A 215 -9.48 11.54 -23.20
CA CYS A 215 -10.55 10.99 -24.05
C CYS A 215 -11.93 11.60 -23.78
N GLY A 216 -12.06 12.54 -22.84
CA GLY A 216 -13.34 13.09 -22.38
C GLY A 216 -14.03 12.23 -21.31
N GLY A 217 -13.33 11.22 -20.79
CA GLY A 217 -13.86 10.33 -19.76
C GLY A 217 -13.80 10.92 -18.36
N GLU A 218 -14.68 10.42 -17.49
CA GLU A 218 -14.77 10.76 -16.07
C GLU A 218 -14.14 9.64 -15.23
N VAL A 219 -13.44 10.00 -14.17
CA VAL A 219 -12.92 9.07 -13.16
C VAL A 219 -13.76 9.20 -11.90
N TRP A 220 -14.37 8.13 -11.45
CA TRP A 220 -15.19 8.08 -10.25
C TRP A 220 -14.49 7.25 -9.17
N ALA A 221 -14.48 7.75 -7.92
CA ALA A 221 -13.83 7.06 -6.82
C ALA A 221 -14.76 7.00 -5.60
N ASN A 222 -14.90 5.79 -5.01
CA ASN A 222 -15.62 5.61 -3.76
C ASN A 222 -14.80 6.16 -2.60
N VAL A 223 -15.48 6.88 -1.68
CA VAL A 223 -14.87 7.53 -0.51
C VAL A 223 -15.49 7.13 0.82
N THR A 224 -16.48 6.23 0.82
CA THR A 224 -17.26 5.88 2.01
C THR A 224 -16.97 4.49 2.55
N HIS A 225 -16.44 3.58 1.73
CA HIS A 225 -16.03 2.27 2.21
C HIS A 225 -14.67 2.32 2.88
N GLU A 226 -14.52 1.61 3.99
CA GLU A 226 -13.25 1.42 4.66
C GLU A 226 -12.35 0.47 3.86
N ILE A 227 -11.12 0.88 3.62
CA ILE A 227 -10.11 0.10 2.90
C ILE A 227 -8.89 -0.08 3.79
N THR A 228 -8.46 -1.32 3.92
CA THR A 228 -7.19 -1.65 4.58
C THR A 228 -6.07 -1.69 3.54
N HIS A 229 -5.02 -0.91 3.72
CA HIS A 229 -3.81 -0.96 2.91
C HIS A 229 -2.67 -1.50 3.77
N VAL A 230 -2.33 -2.76 3.59
CA VAL A 230 -1.33 -3.45 4.41
C VAL A 230 0.08 -2.97 4.07
N GLY A 231 0.89 -2.74 5.09
CA GLY A 231 2.29 -2.36 4.93
C GLY A 231 3.14 -2.84 6.11
N LEU A 232 4.45 -2.95 5.86
CA LEU A 232 5.40 -3.27 6.90
C LEU A 232 5.64 -2.04 7.78
N HIS A 233 5.44 -2.15 9.09
CA HIS A 233 5.79 -1.13 10.07
C HIS A 233 6.92 -1.62 10.96
N ARG A 234 7.93 -0.76 11.18
CA ARG A 234 9.03 -1.05 12.12
C ARG A 234 8.70 -0.43 13.47
N PHE A 235 8.36 -1.26 14.45
CA PHE A 235 8.15 -0.83 15.82
C PHE A 235 9.52 -0.61 16.50
N LYS A 236 9.82 0.65 16.87
CA LYS A 236 11.03 1.04 17.56
C LYS A 236 10.68 1.76 18.85
N GLY A 237 11.28 1.38 19.95
CA GLY A 237 11.08 2.04 21.23
C GLY A 237 12.06 1.50 22.26
N ARG A 238 12.28 2.27 23.33
CA ARG A 238 12.98 1.78 24.53
C ARG A 238 11.93 1.61 25.60
N TYR A 239 11.97 0.49 26.27
CA TYR A 239 11.04 0.24 27.39
C TYR A 239 11.16 1.29 28.48
N SER A 240 12.36 1.84 28.71
CA SER A 240 12.63 2.95 29.64
C SER A 240 11.83 4.23 29.31
N ASP A 241 11.47 4.43 28.06
CA ASP A 241 10.73 5.62 27.58
C ASP A 241 9.20 5.41 27.73
N ALA A 242 8.76 4.15 27.94
CA ALA A 242 7.36 3.81 28.07
C ALA A 242 6.86 4.00 29.50
N ARG A 243 5.91 4.96 29.70
CA ARG A 243 5.23 5.17 31.00
C ARG A 243 6.14 5.37 32.20
N GLY A 244 7.26 6.05 32.01
CA GLY A 244 8.20 6.34 33.10
C GLY A 244 9.09 5.16 33.51
N GLY A 245 9.23 4.15 32.64
CA GLY A 245 10.18 3.05 32.69
C GLY A 245 10.37 2.34 34.03
N PRO A 246 10.96 1.15 34.09
CA PRO A 246 11.37 0.55 35.35
C PRO A 246 12.47 1.42 35.99
N ARG A 247 12.41 1.57 37.31
CA ARG A 247 13.55 2.15 38.04
C ARG A 247 14.74 1.19 37.88
N ILE A 248 15.69 1.57 37.07
CA ILE A 248 16.92 0.79 36.89
C ILE A 248 17.90 1.27 37.95
N SER A 249 18.26 0.41 38.89
CA SER A 249 19.33 0.67 39.85
C SER A 249 20.66 0.38 39.15
N VAL A 250 21.43 1.44 38.90
CA VAL A 250 22.77 1.30 38.33
C VAL A 250 23.73 1.12 39.51
N VAL A 251 24.31 -0.08 39.63
CA VAL A 251 25.39 -0.33 40.56
C VAL A 251 26.68 0.24 39.95
N THR A 252 27.15 1.37 40.47
CA THR A 252 28.44 1.90 40.08
C THR A 252 29.50 1.36 41.06
N THR A 253 30.40 0.54 40.56
CA THR A 253 31.65 0.21 41.27
C THR A 253 32.68 1.28 40.93
N ALA A 254 33.06 2.10 41.87
CA ALA A 254 34.18 3.02 41.69
C ALA A 254 35.49 2.24 41.65
N PRO A 255 36.38 2.48 40.66
CA PRO A 255 37.70 1.86 40.69
C PRO A 255 38.50 2.40 41.90
N GLY A 256 38.86 1.53 42.88
CA GLY A 256 39.84 1.85 43.90
C GLY A 256 39.34 2.17 45.31
N ALA A 257 38.07 1.93 45.67
CA ALA A 257 37.62 2.04 47.05
C ALA A 257 37.55 0.66 47.70
N ALA A 258 38.34 0.46 48.76
CA ALA A 258 38.28 -0.74 49.60
C ALA A 258 36.86 -0.95 50.18
N ALA A 259 36.33 -2.10 49.94
CA ALA A 259 35.25 -2.83 50.61
C ALA A 259 34.27 -2.07 51.55
N THR A 260 33.59 -1.05 51.04
CA THR A 260 32.29 -0.65 51.53
C THR A 260 31.27 -0.92 50.39
N GLY A 261 30.27 -1.78 50.65
CA GLY A 261 29.37 -2.35 49.63
C GLY A 261 28.84 -1.37 48.58
N PRO A 262 28.32 -1.88 47.48
CA PRO A 262 27.93 -1.06 46.33
C PRO A 262 26.84 -0.02 46.72
N LYS A 263 27.11 1.25 46.48
CA LYS A 263 26.10 2.33 46.64
C LYS A 263 25.11 2.21 45.50
N VAL A 264 23.86 1.95 45.81
CA VAL A 264 22.76 1.94 44.87
C VAL A 264 22.26 3.37 44.71
N VAL A 265 22.38 3.90 43.51
CA VAL A 265 21.78 5.21 43.17
C VAL A 265 20.51 4.93 42.36
N THR A 266 19.35 5.28 42.94
CA THR A 266 18.05 5.20 42.26
C THR A 266 17.71 6.53 41.62
N GLY A 267 17.52 6.56 40.28
CA GLY A 267 17.12 7.74 39.54
C GLY A 267 16.39 7.39 38.25
N ARG A 268 15.58 8.29 37.72
CA ARG A 268 15.03 8.15 36.39
C ARG A 268 16.14 8.44 35.38
N ILE A 269 16.36 7.52 34.42
CA ILE A 269 17.42 7.66 33.39
C ILE A 269 17.34 8.99 32.62
N GLY A 270 16.15 9.61 32.52
CA GLY A 270 15.94 10.87 31.81
C GLY A 270 16.49 12.14 32.52
N GLU A 271 16.62 12.11 33.85
CA GLU A 271 17.06 13.30 34.62
C GLU A 271 18.57 13.37 34.81
N ALA A 272 19.26 12.24 34.85
CA ALA A 272 20.72 12.21 35.04
C ALA A 272 21.49 12.69 33.80
N ALA A 273 20.95 12.57 32.61
CA ALA A 273 21.62 12.98 31.36
C ALA A 273 21.61 14.48 31.09
N ARG A 274 20.75 15.27 31.78
CA ARG A 274 20.56 16.71 31.48
C ARG A 274 21.34 17.65 32.42
N LYS A 275 22.05 17.21 33.43
CA LYS A 275 22.60 18.13 34.48
C LYS A 275 24.11 18.10 34.72
N ARG A 276 24.95 17.45 33.89
CA ARG A 276 26.43 17.59 34.06
C ARG A 276 27.20 17.53 32.75
N PRO A 277 27.89 18.58 32.31
CA PRO A 277 29.04 18.45 31.41
C PRO A 277 30.20 17.88 32.24
N GLY A 278 30.71 16.68 31.92
CA GLY A 278 31.87 16.07 32.52
C GLY A 278 31.71 14.81 33.35
N GLY A 279 30.63 14.00 33.12
CA GLY A 279 30.50 12.68 33.78
C GLY A 279 31.41 11.60 33.16
N PRO A 280 31.77 10.53 33.94
CA PRO A 280 32.66 9.49 33.48
C PRO A 280 32.13 8.75 32.25
N LYS A 281 33.02 8.50 31.29
CA LYS A 281 32.72 7.73 30.07
C LYS A 281 32.27 6.31 30.46
N ILE A 282 31.04 5.93 30.11
CA ILE A 282 30.57 4.57 30.24
C ILE A 282 31.33 3.73 29.20
N ALA A 283 32.18 2.82 29.68
CA ALA A 283 32.79 1.81 28.83
C ALA A 283 31.74 0.83 28.36
N THR A 284 31.30 0.95 27.12
CA THR A 284 30.44 -0.04 26.47
C THR A 284 31.34 -1.19 26.05
N THR A 285 31.30 -2.32 26.73
CA THR A 285 31.98 -3.53 26.28
C THR A 285 31.15 -4.09 25.11
N VAL A 286 31.56 -3.83 23.90
CA VAL A 286 31.06 -4.47 22.70
C VAL A 286 31.62 -5.88 22.66
N ILE A 287 30.77 -6.89 22.79
CA ILE A 287 31.18 -8.30 22.56
C ILE A 287 31.35 -8.45 21.04
N PRO A 288 32.57 -8.79 20.54
CA PRO A 288 32.78 -8.96 19.10
C PRO A 288 31.94 -10.10 18.55
N ALA A 289 31.37 -9.91 17.36
CA ALA A 289 30.49 -10.87 16.67
C ALA A 289 31.14 -12.26 16.44
N GLU A 290 32.46 -12.36 16.49
CA GLU A 290 33.22 -13.61 16.34
C GLU A 290 33.01 -14.65 17.45
N ARG A 291 32.47 -14.27 18.61
CA ARG A 291 32.11 -15.20 19.68
C ARG A 291 30.72 -15.84 19.55
N MET A 292 29.86 -15.33 18.69
CA MET A 292 28.51 -15.89 18.48
C MET A 292 28.46 -17.08 17.50
N VAL A 293 29.50 -17.27 16.67
CA VAL A 293 29.52 -18.33 15.65
C VAL A 293 29.93 -19.70 16.22
N ARG A 294 30.55 -19.78 17.41
CA ARG A 294 31.04 -21.06 17.95
C ARG A 294 30.04 -21.88 18.75
N VAL A 295 28.80 -21.43 18.95
CA VAL A 295 27.79 -22.20 19.71
C VAL A 295 26.95 -23.11 18.81
N SER A 296 26.89 -22.85 17.49
CA SER A 296 26.08 -23.65 16.56
C SER A 296 26.74 -24.90 15.98
N GLU A 297 28.04 -25.08 16.13
CA GLU A 297 28.76 -26.26 15.57
C GLU A 297 28.83 -27.47 16.51
N LYS A 298 28.49 -27.35 17.81
CA LYS A 298 28.49 -28.48 18.74
C LYS A 298 27.18 -29.25 18.80
N ALA A 299 26.10 -28.83 18.14
CA ALA A 299 24.81 -29.50 18.16
C ALA A 299 24.55 -30.42 16.94
N LYS A 300 25.57 -30.74 16.15
CA LYS A 300 25.47 -31.67 15.02
C LYS A 300 26.30 -32.93 15.11
N LYS A 301 26.77 -33.28 16.32
CA LYS A 301 27.45 -34.57 16.58
C LYS A 301 27.02 -35.16 17.94
N GLU A 302 25.75 -35.45 18.07
CA GLU A 302 25.23 -36.51 18.95
C GLU A 302 23.95 -37.06 18.32
#